data_e53097ecf1de823a4108d89bf4728600
#
_entry.id   e53097ecf1de823a4108d89bf4728600
#
_cell.length_a   1.000
_cell.length_b   1.000
_cell.length_c   1.000
_cell.angle_alpha   90.00
_cell.angle_beta   90.00
_cell.angle_gamma   90.00
#
_symmetry.space_group_name_H-M   'P 1'
#
loop_
_entity.id
_entity.type
_entity.pdbx_description
1 polymer ?
#
loop_
_entity_poly.entity_id
_entity_poly.type
_entity_poly.pdbx_seq_one_letter_code
_entity_poly.pdbx_strand_id
1 'polypeptide(L)'
;MSAQQSNQQQRPPERWKPESTEWYYPVPPKVKPGVGTGAPSDAIILFDGKDLSMWESAGKDGGPAKWTVKDGAMIVASGTGSIRTKDYFGDCQLHIEFKTPTPGKDNTLQMKGNSGIMLQSRYEVQVLDC
;
A
#
# COMPACT_ATOMS: atom_id res chain seq x y z
N MET A 1 -31.10 18.86 19.46
CA MET A 1 -30.38 18.67 20.75
C MET A 1 -29.26 17.69 20.50
N SER A 2 -28.05 18.24 20.41
CA SER A 2 -26.84 17.48 20.07
C SER A 2 -26.24 16.94 21.38
N ALA A 3 -26.21 15.62 21.53
CA ALA A 3 -25.58 14.99 22.69
C ALA A 3 -24.06 15.08 22.49
N GLN A 4 -23.42 16.00 23.17
CA GLN A 4 -21.99 15.98 23.39
C GLN A 4 -21.65 14.74 24.22
N GLN A 5 -21.13 13.72 23.58
CA GLN A 5 -20.44 12.64 24.28
C GLN A 5 -19.20 13.24 24.93
N SER A 6 -19.25 13.39 26.25
CA SER A 6 -18.12 13.75 27.09
C SER A 6 -17.00 12.71 26.87
N ASN A 7 -15.93 13.14 26.24
CA ASN A 7 -14.71 12.38 26.09
C ASN A 7 -14.02 12.29 27.46
N GLN A 8 -14.53 11.42 28.33
CA GLN A 8 -13.84 11.10 29.59
C GLN A 8 -12.58 10.33 29.22
N GLN A 9 -11.45 11.01 29.25
CA GLN A 9 -10.14 10.37 29.23
C GLN A 9 -10.08 9.41 30.41
N GLN A 10 -10.39 8.16 30.15
CA GLN A 10 -10.21 7.12 31.15
C GLN A 10 -8.72 7.00 31.46
N ARG A 11 -8.38 7.17 32.72
CA ARG A 11 -7.01 6.97 33.19
C ARG A 11 -6.61 5.52 32.94
N PRO A 12 -5.38 5.26 32.46
CA PRO A 12 -4.88 3.89 32.37
C PRO A 12 -5.03 3.17 33.70
N PRO A 13 -5.41 1.89 33.68
CA PRO A 13 -5.46 1.08 34.91
C PRO A 13 -4.07 1.01 35.53
N GLU A 14 -4.04 0.75 36.84
CA GLU A 14 -2.79 0.63 37.58
C GLU A 14 -1.89 -0.45 36.97
N ARG A 15 -0.63 -0.10 36.82
CA ARG A 15 0.39 -0.97 36.16
C ARG A 15 0.51 -2.29 36.90
N TRP A 16 0.31 -3.37 36.53
CA TRP A 16 0.39 -4.73 37.12
C TRP A 16 -0.94 -5.39 37.47
N LYS A 17 -2.06 -4.79 37.15
CA LYS A 17 -3.34 -5.50 37.17
C LYS A 17 -3.59 -6.17 35.83
N PRO A 18 -4.30 -7.30 35.80
CA PRO A 18 -4.64 -7.97 34.52
C PRO A 18 -5.30 -7.04 33.52
N GLU A 19 -6.15 -6.14 33.98
CA GLU A 19 -6.88 -5.16 33.17
C GLU A 19 -5.96 -4.14 32.49
N SER A 20 -4.72 -3.96 32.97
CA SER A 20 -3.76 -3.05 32.32
C SER A 20 -3.29 -3.54 30.97
N THR A 21 -3.43 -4.84 30.68
CA THR A 21 -3.10 -5.41 29.36
C THR A 21 -4.24 -5.27 28.35
N GLU A 22 -5.44 -4.98 28.84
CA GLU A 22 -6.63 -4.78 28.01
C GLU A 22 -6.88 -3.29 27.70
N TRP A 23 -6.05 -2.42 28.30
CA TRP A 23 -6.18 -0.98 28.10
C TRP A 23 -5.45 -0.53 26.85
N TYR A 24 -6.14 0.13 25.95
CA TYR A 24 -5.58 0.73 24.73
C TYR A 24 -6.16 2.12 24.52
N TYR A 25 -5.27 3.05 24.25
CA TYR A 25 -5.63 4.44 23.94
C TYR A 25 -4.68 4.98 22.85
N PRO A 26 -5.19 5.68 21.85
CA PRO A 26 -6.62 5.90 21.60
C PRO A 26 -7.36 4.62 21.19
N VAL A 27 -8.67 4.56 21.49
CA VAL A 27 -9.52 3.44 21.04
C VAL A 27 -9.48 3.39 19.51
N PRO A 28 -9.11 2.26 18.90
CA PRO A 28 -9.05 2.17 17.45
C PRO A 28 -10.39 2.48 16.80
N PRO A 29 -10.41 3.22 15.69
CA PRO A 29 -11.65 3.43 14.95
C PRO A 29 -12.18 2.11 14.39
N LYS A 30 -13.50 1.98 14.34
CA LYS A 30 -14.12 0.83 13.68
C LYS A 30 -14.03 1.00 12.17
N VAL A 31 -13.33 0.10 11.53
CA VAL A 31 -13.20 0.05 10.07
C VAL A 31 -14.32 -0.81 9.49
N LYS A 32 -14.96 -0.33 8.44
CA LYS A 32 -15.90 -1.14 7.66
C LYS A 32 -15.10 -1.95 6.64
N PRO A 33 -15.24 -3.26 6.59
CA PRO A 33 -14.57 -4.08 5.60
C PRO A 33 -15.04 -3.71 4.19
N GLY A 34 -14.19 -3.94 3.21
CA GLY A 34 -14.58 -3.84 1.81
C GLY A 34 -15.64 -4.88 1.43
N VAL A 35 -16.45 -4.58 0.43
CA VAL A 35 -17.44 -5.52 -0.12
C VAL A 35 -16.92 -6.01 -1.47
N GLY A 36 -16.86 -7.32 -1.66
CA GLY A 36 -16.26 -7.92 -2.85
C GLY A 36 -14.78 -7.55 -2.99
N THR A 37 -14.39 -6.91 -4.08
CA THR A 37 -13.03 -6.39 -4.33
C THR A 37 -12.85 -4.96 -3.84
N GLY A 38 -13.83 -4.38 -3.15
CA GLY A 38 -13.76 -3.01 -2.64
C GLY A 38 -12.77 -2.89 -1.47
N ALA A 39 -12.15 -1.73 -1.37
CA ALA A 39 -11.23 -1.42 -0.28
C ALA A 39 -11.97 -1.18 1.05
N PRO A 40 -11.34 -1.44 2.22
CA PRO A 40 -11.88 -1.06 3.52
C PRO A 40 -12.01 0.47 3.66
N SER A 41 -12.83 0.91 4.62
CA SER A 41 -13.21 2.33 4.73
C SER A 41 -12.08 3.28 5.13
N ASP A 42 -10.97 2.77 5.60
CA ASP A 42 -9.76 3.50 5.99
C ASP A 42 -8.60 3.34 5.00
N ALA A 43 -8.83 2.65 3.89
CA ALA A 43 -7.79 2.43 2.90
C ALA A 43 -7.44 3.71 2.14
N ILE A 44 -6.15 3.94 1.97
CA ILE A 44 -5.61 4.94 1.05
C ILE A 44 -5.46 4.27 -0.31
N ILE A 45 -6.22 4.74 -1.30
CA ILE A 45 -6.19 4.19 -2.64
C ILE A 45 -5.00 4.79 -3.40
N LEU A 46 -3.97 4.00 -3.60
CA LEU A 46 -2.78 4.42 -4.33
C LEU A 46 -2.94 4.33 -5.85
N PHE A 47 -3.86 3.48 -6.31
CA PHE A 47 -4.20 3.32 -7.72
C PHE A 47 -5.62 2.77 -7.87
N ASP A 48 -6.46 3.48 -8.59
CA ASP A 48 -7.87 3.13 -8.82
C ASP A 48 -8.16 2.68 -10.27
N GLY A 49 -7.10 2.40 -11.01
CA GLY A 49 -7.20 1.98 -12.42
C GLY A 49 -7.27 3.13 -13.43
N LYS A 50 -7.20 4.39 -13.02
CA LYS A 50 -7.42 5.55 -13.89
C LYS A 50 -6.15 6.33 -14.22
N ASP A 51 -5.36 6.67 -13.19
CA ASP A 51 -4.17 7.51 -13.37
C ASP A 51 -3.06 7.19 -12.37
N LEU A 52 -1.93 7.84 -12.52
CA LEU A 52 -0.75 7.72 -11.65
C LEU A 52 -0.58 8.95 -10.75
N SER A 53 -1.66 9.62 -10.37
CA SER A 53 -1.61 10.87 -9.60
C SER A 53 -0.90 10.73 -8.24
N MET A 54 -0.98 9.55 -7.62
CA MET A 54 -0.33 9.22 -6.35
C MET A 54 1.14 8.76 -6.51
N TRP A 55 1.64 8.72 -7.76
CA TRP A 55 2.95 8.15 -8.08
C TRP A 55 3.87 9.16 -8.75
N GLU A 56 5.17 8.97 -8.55
CA GLU A 56 6.22 9.72 -9.22
C GLU A 56 7.37 8.80 -9.64
N SER A 57 8.25 9.30 -10.49
CA SER A 57 9.48 8.60 -10.86
C SER A 57 10.38 8.42 -9.62
N ALA A 58 10.90 7.21 -9.42
CA ALA A 58 11.87 6.94 -8.36
C ALA A 58 13.31 7.34 -8.72
N GLY A 59 13.54 7.87 -9.93
CA GLY A 59 14.85 8.36 -10.36
C GLY A 59 15.33 9.58 -9.55
N LYS A 60 16.62 9.90 -9.66
CA LYS A 60 17.24 11.00 -8.89
C LYS A 60 16.57 12.35 -9.12
N ASP A 61 16.11 12.61 -10.33
CA ASP A 61 15.49 13.88 -10.71
C ASP A 61 14.00 13.93 -10.38
N GLY A 62 13.42 12.82 -9.89
CA GLY A 62 11.99 12.72 -9.63
C GLY A 62 11.13 12.92 -10.87
N GLY A 63 10.02 13.64 -10.70
CA GLY A 63 9.10 13.98 -11.78
C GLY A 63 7.97 12.97 -11.97
N PRO A 64 7.08 13.15 -12.95
CA PRO A 64 5.91 12.32 -13.12
C PRO A 64 6.27 10.86 -13.42
N ALA A 65 5.49 9.94 -12.87
CA ALA A 65 5.57 8.53 -13.23
C ALA A 65 5.27 8.35 -14.72
N LYS A 66 6.09 7.57 -15.42
CA LYS A 66 6.00 7.39 -16.88
C LYS A 66 5.46 6.02 -17.30
N TRP A 67 4.95 5.23 -16.36
CA TRP A 67 4.27 3.98 -16.69
C TRP A 67 2.95 4.26 -17.40
N THR A 68 2.45 3.29 -18.14
CA THR A 68 1.22 3.42 -18.91
C THR A 68 0.03 2.91 -18.10
N VAL A 69 -1.09 3.63 -18.10
CA VAL A 69 -2.35 3.11 -17.56
C VAL A 69 -3.21 2.60 -18.71
N LYS A 70 -3.58 1.33 -18.67
CA LYS A 70 -4.41 0.68 -19.66
C LYS A 70 -5.22 -0.46 -19.04
N ASP A 71 -6.49 -0.55 -19.39
CA ASP A 71 -7.40 -1.62 -18.95
C ASP A 71 -7.46 -1.77 -17.42
N GLY A 72 -7.41 -0.65 -16.68
CA GLY A 72 -7.43 -0.64 -15.22
C GLY A 72 -6.12 -1.06 -14.54
N ALA A 73 -5.04 -1.23 -15.30
CA ALA A 73 -3.73 -1.60 -14.78
C ALA A 73 -2.67 -0.55 -15.07
N MET A 74 -1.73 -0.37 -14.18
CA MET A 74 -0.49 0.35 -14.46
C MET A 74 0.56 -0.61 -15.01
N ILE A 75 1.04 -0.32 -16.19
CA ILE A 75 1.94 -1.18 -16.97
C ILE A 75 3.30 -0.55 -17.02
N VAL A 76 4.32 -1.32 -16.68
CA VAL A 76 5.72 -0.89 -16.79
C VAL A 76 6.04 -0.55 -18.22
N ALA A 77 6.52 0.66 -18.47
CA ALA A 77 7.03 1.07 -19.78
C ALA A 77 8.56 0.91 -19.81
N SER A 78 9.06 0.24 -20.84
CA SER A 78 10.51 -0.02 -20.98
C SER A 78 11.32 1.27 -20.96
N GLY A 79 12.43 1.27 -20.21
CA GLY A 79 13.33 2.41 -20.11
C GLY A 79 12.86 3.57 -19.23
N THR A 80 11.69 3.47 -18.59
CA THR A 80 11.17 4.55 -17.72
C THR A 80 11.58 4.45 -16.27
N GLY A 81 12.19 3.35 -15.88
CA GLY A 81 12.63 3.10 -14.50
C GLY A 81 11.50 2.77 -13.55
N SER A 82 11.81 2.78 -12.27
CA SER A 82 10.87 2.51 -11.20
C SER A 82 10.03 3.73 -10.86
N ILE A 83 8.88 3.49 -10.24
CA ILE A 83 8.02 4.52 -9.66
C ILE A 83 7.95 4.34 -8.14
N ARG A 84 7.59 5.40 -7.44
CA ARG A 84 7.35 5.38 -5.99
C ARG A 84 6.10 6.17 -5.65
N THR A 85 5.51 5.92 -4.52
CA THR A 85 4.44 6.76 -3.97
C THR A 85 4.96 8.15 -3.65
N LYS A 86 4.14 9.18 -3.88
CA LYS A 86 4.47 10.56 -3.47
C LYS A 86 4.48 10.71 -1.96
N ASP A 87 3.56 10.02 -1.29
CA ASP A 87 3.47 10.02 0.16
C ASP A 87 4.35 8.93 0.78
N TYR A 88 4.77 9.18 2.01
CA TYR A 88 5.54 8.25 2.82
C TYR A 88 4.62 7.58 3.83
N PHE A 89 4.80 6.28 4.01
CA PHE A 89 4.03 5.47 4.95
C PHE A 89 4.95 4.85 5.99
N GLY A 90 4.49 4.82 7.24
CA GLY A 90 5.10 4.05 8.31
C GLY A 90 4.59 2.60 8.32
N ASP A 91 4.19 2.13 9.49
CA ASP A 91 3.57 0.82 9.63
C ASP A 91 2.24 0.77 8.87
N CYS A 92 2.10 -0.17 7.96
CA CYS A 92 0.92 -0.27 7.11
C CYS A 92 0.65 -1.72 6.68
N GLN A 93 -0.58 -1.97 6.27
CA GLN A 93 -0.94 -3.13 5.48
C GLN A 93 -1.01 -2.71 4.02
N LEU A 94 -0.30 -3.41 3.15
CA LEU A 94 -0.27 -3.11 1.72
C LEU A 94 -0.95 -4.22 0.95
N HIS A 95 -1.93 -3.86 0.12
CA HIS A 95 -2.56 -4.75 -0.85
C HIS A 95 -2.10 -4.36 -2.27
N ILE A 96 -1.55 -5.32 -3.00
CA ILE A 96 -1.14 -5.16 -4.40
C ILE A 96 -1.59 -6.38 -5.19
N GLU A 97 -2.24 -6.14 -6.31
CA GLU A 97 -2.48 -7.15 -7.33
C GLU A 97 -1.49 -6.96 -8.48
N PHE A 98 -0.90 -8.04 -8.95
CA PHE A 98 0.06 -7.98 -10.05
C PHE A 98 -0.18 -9.08 -11.08
N LYS A 99 0.30 -8.82 -12.27
CA LYS A 99 0.33 -9.79 -13.37
C LYS A 99 1.68 -9.70 -14.06
N THR A 100 2.40 -10.81 -14.08
CA THR A 100 3.63 -10.93 -14.84
C THR A 100 3.33 -10.98 -16.34
N PRO A 101 4.23 -10.48 -17.21
CA PRO A 101 4.09 -10.64 -18.65
C PRO A 101 4.27 -12.12 -19.01
N THR A 102 3.73 -12.54 -20.16
CA THR A 102 4.03 -13.86 -20.72
C THR A 102 5.53 -13.95 -21.04
N PRO A 103 6.27 -14.91 -20.45
CA PRO A 103 7.69 -15.03 -20.73
C PRO A 103 7.99 -15.28 -22.20
N GLY A 104 9.03 -14.66 -22.72
CA GLY A 104 9.59 -15.02 -24.02
C GLY A 104 10.15 -16.45 -23.99
N LYS A 105 10.28 -17.07 -25.15
CA LYS A 105 10.76 -18.47 -25.28
C LYS A 105 12.13 -18.70 -24.64
N ASP A 106 12.97 -17.67 -24.65
CA ASP A 106 14.35 -17.71 -24.13
C ASP A 106 14.47 -17.16 -22.70
N ASN A 107 13.37 -16.72 -22.10
CA ASN A 107 13.39 -16.21 -20.74
C ASN A 107 13.44 -17.37 -19.75
N THR A 108 14.46 -17.34 -18.90
CA THR A 108 14.68 -18.34 -17.86
C THR A 108 14.84 -17.66 -16.51
N LEU A 109 14.45 -18.35 -15.44
CA LEU A 109 14.65 -17.87 -14.08
C LEU A 109 14.21 -16.40 -13.88
N GLN A 110 15.10 -15.56 -13.41
CA GLN A 110 14.83 -14.15 -13.10
C GLN A 110 14.50 -13.26 -14.33
N MET A 111 14.57 -13.77 -15.53
CA MET A 111 14.14 -13.02 -16.72
C MET A 111 12.64 -13.14 -17.02
N LYS A 112 11.90 -13.85 -16.17
CA LYS A 112 10.46 -14.05 -16.31
C LYS A 112 9.68 -13.01 -15.49
N GLY A 113 9.55 -11.83 -16.03
CA GLY A 113 8.74 -10.76 -15.40
C GLY A 113 9.31 -10.24 -14.08
N ASN A 114 10.63 -10.27 -13.94
CA ASN A 114 11.32 -9.82 -12.73
C ASN A 114 10.98 -8.37 -12.39
N SER A 115 10.40 -8.19 -11.23
CA SER A 115 10.10 -6.89 -10.63
C SER A 115 10.02 -7.02 -9.11
N GLY A 116 9.88 -5.92 -8.40
CA GLY A 116 9.81 -5.96 -6.94
C GLY A 116 9.05 -4.79 -6.34
N ILE A 117 8.54 -5.03 -5.16
CA ILE A 117 7.89 -4.04 -4.33
C ILE A 117 8.86 -3.66 -3.23
N MET A 118 9.39 -2.43 -3.30
CA MET A 118 10.35 -1.92 -2.33
C MET A 118 9.62 -1.29 -1.15
N LEU A 119 9.78 -1.88 0.04
CA LEU A 119 9.27 -1.34 1.29
C LEU A 119 10.34 -0.47 1.95
N GLN A 120 10.00 0.80 2.24
CA GLN A 120 10.89 1.79 2.86
C GLN A 120 12.25 1.94 2.14
N SER A 121 12.31 1.65 0.84
CA SER A 121 13.53 1.63 0.02
C SER A 121 14.65 0.72 0.56
N ARG A 122 14.31 -0.28 1.37
CA ARG A 122 15.27 -1.19 2.01
C ARG A 122 14.98 -2.66 1.76
N TYR A 123 13.72 -3.03 1.75
CA TYR A 123 13.30 -4.43 1.64
C TYR A 123 12.53 -4.62 0.35
N GLU A 124 12.85 -5.66 -0.37
CA GLU A 124 12.16 -6.02 -1.61
C GLU A 124 11.31 -7.25 -1.41
N VAL A 125 10.05 -7.15 -1.80
CA VAL A 125 9.20 -8.32 -2.05
C VAL A 125 9.27 -8.62 -3.53
N GLN A 126 9.94 -9.72 -3.85
CA GLN A 126 10.17 -10.15 -5.24
C GLN A 126 8.84 -10.51 -5.93
N VAL A 127 8.68 -10.04 -7.15
CA VAL A 127 7.61 -10.45 -8.08
C VAL A 127 8.26 -11.12 -9.27
N LEU A 128 7.94 -12.38 -9.49
CA LEU A 128 8.56 -13.22 -10.52
C LEU A 128 7.56 -14.28 -10.99
N ASP A 129 7.62 -14.62 -12.27
CA ASP A 129 6.94 -15.81 -12.82
C ASP A 129 7.84 -17.03 -12.67
N CYS A 130 7.38 -18.08 -11.96
CA CYS A 130 8.14 -19.30 -11.69
C CYS A 130 7.58 -20.49 -12.45
#